data_d544042dc7a104587bdfc35bd28de880
#
_entry.id   d544042dc7a104587bdfc35bd28de880
#
_cell.length_a   1.000
_cell.length_b   1.000
_cell.length_c   1.000
_cell.angle_alpha   90.00
_cell.angle_beta   90.00
_cell.angle_gamma   90.00
#
_symmetry.space_group_name_H-M   'P 1'
#
loop_
_entity.id
_entity.type
_entity.pdbx_description
1 polymer ?
#
loop_
_entity_poly.entity_id
_entity_poly.type
_entity_poly.pdbx_seq_one_letter_code
_entity_poly.pdbx_strand_id
1 'polypeptide(L)'
;MTATAPREGRVAAAVQRVTAAALGPYQAAIVRIGFGCVWLLFLLRELPHRHELYGPRGPWSWELGRDLISGNDAFTVLMWTDSGLWFEVVYLLAVLAAGLLMLGWRTRAMSALFMIGVLSLQNRSIFMGDGGDNVIHLMAIYLIFTRCSQVWSLDAWLAERRRARSAGNPPTGPPTGPPPDRVGPVLWCVLGFLLFTGTFLNRTGWQILLLLWAVWVVLGVWWGVSRYSPRGQPHLLMDSLANVLHNAALVVIMAEVCLIYATAGWYKVQGSRWQDGTALYYPLQLDYFTPWPALSDLLASNGVMVMALTYGTVIVQVAFPFTLFNRRVKNVLLVVMILEHAAIAVVLGLPFFSLAMIAADAVFLPTSFFLWLGALTARGRDRLWALTGGRKRAPAS
;
A
#
# COMPACT_ATOMS: atom_id res chain seq x y z
N MET A 1 -26.79 -14.39 -35.30
CA MET A 1 -26.50 -15.56 -34.45
C MET A 1 -25.01 -15.48 -34.05
N THR A 2 -24.71 -14.90 -32.90
CA THR A 2 -23.35 -14.85 -32.35
C THR A 2 -23.11 -16.17 -31.64
N ALA A 3 -22.27 -17.02 -32.18
CA ALA A 3 -21.87 -18.29 -31.59
C ALA A 3 -21.19 -18.01 -30.23
N THR A 4 -21.82 -18.39 -29.12
CA THR A 4 -21.23 -18.41 -27.82
C THR A 4 -20.09 -19.42 -27.82
N ALA A 5 -18.85 -18.95 -27.69
CA ALA A 5 -17.69 -19.83 -27.50
C ALA A 5 -17.94 -20.83 -26.36
N PRO A 6 -17.57 -22.12 -26.51
CA PRO A 6 -17.80 -23.14 -25.49
C PRO A 6 -17.24 -22.68 -24.14
N ARG A 7 -17.92 -23.02 -23.05
CA ARG A 7 -17.50 -22.64 -21.67
C ARG A 7 -16.04 -22.98 -21.37
N GLU A 8 -15.55 -24.10 -21.87
CA GLU A 8 -14.16 -24.56 -21.75
C GLU A 8 -13.16 -23.57 -22.38
N GLY A 9 -13.47 -22.98 -23.53
CA GLY A 9 -12.62 -21.97 -24.17
C GLY A 9 -12.53 -20.66 -23.39
N ARG A 10 -13.61 -20.27 -22.68
CA ARG A 10 -13.63 -19.07 -21.84
C ARG A 10 -12.78 -19.23 -20.56
N VAL A 11 -12.86 -20.40 -19.93
CA VAL A 11 -12.04 -20.72 -18.74
C VAL A 11 -10.57 -20.78 -19.11
N ALA A 12 -10.22 -21.48 -20.20
CA ALA A 12 -8.85 -21.54 -20.69
C ALA A 12 -8.27 -20.14 -21.01
N ALA A 13 -9.05 -19.29 -21.68
CA ALA A 13 -8.65 -17.91 -21.95
C ALA A 13 -8.47 -17.05 -20.68
N ALA A 14 -9.33 -17.25 -19.67
CA ALA A 14 -9.20 -16.58 -18.38
C ALA A 14 -7.92 -17.04 -17.64
N VAL A 15 -7.68 -18.35 -17.56
CA VAL A 15 -6.45 -18.91 -16.95
C VAL A 15 -5.21 -18.39 -17.67
N GLN A 16 -5.19 -18.43 -19.00
CA GLN A 16 -4.09 -17.91 -19.79
C GLN A 16 -3.84 -16.42 -19.50
N ARG A 17 -4.90 -15.59 -19.42
CA ARG A 17 -4.76 -14.15 -19.11
C ARG A 17 -4.14 -13.92 -17.73
N VAL A 18 -4.58 -14.66 -16.71
CA VAL A 18 -4.13 -14.48 -15.32
C VAL A 18 -2.69 -14.99 -15.12
N THR A 19 -2.29 -16.04 -15.86
CA THR A 19 -0.93 -16.58 -15.80
C THR A 19 0.06 -15.78 -16.64
N ALA A 20 -0.37 -15.25 -17.80
CA ALA A 20 0.51 -14.56 -18.72
C ALA A 20 0.88 -13.12 -18.31
N ALA A 21 0.03 -12.45 -17.51
CA ALA A 21 0.23 -11.04 -17.18
C ALA A 21 -0.23 -10.68 -15.76
N ALA A 22 0.50 -9.77 -15.14
CA ALA A 22 0.03 -9.04 -13.96
C ALA A 22 -0.98 -7.98 -14.39
N LEU A 23 -2.23 -8.15 -13.98
CA LEU A 23 -3.35 -7.26 -14.34
C LEU A 23 -3.35 -6.02 -13.42
N GLY A 24 -3.88 -4.90 -13.92
CA GLY A 24 -4.00 -3.67 -13.13
C GLY A 24 -2.66 -3.10 -12.64
N PRO A 25 -1.63 -2.95 -13.48
CA PRO A 25 -0.32 -2.46 -13.03
C PRO A 25 -0.37 -1.04 -12.46
N TYR A 26 -1.26 -0.18 -12.96
CA TYR A 26 -1.47 1.17 -12.43
C TYR A 26 -2.17 1.16 -11.09
N GLN A 27 -3.15 0.28 -10.90
CA GLN A 27 -3.84 0.08 -9.62
C GLN A 27 -2.87 -0.40 -8.54
N ALA A 28 -2.03 -1.39 -8.85
CA ALA A 28 -1.00 -1.84 -7.94
C ALA A 28 0.04 -0.75 -7.62
N ALA A 29 0.43 0.06 -8.62
CA ALA A 29 1.36 1.15 -8.42
C ALA A 29 0.80 2.25 -7.52
N ILE A 30 -0.48 2.66 -7.70
CA ILE A 30 -1.08 3.71 -6.89
C ILE A 30 -1.31 3.26 -5.45
N VAL A 31 -1.70 2.01 -5.22
CA VAL A 31 -1.80 1.42 -3.87
C VAL A 31 -0.43 1.46 -3.18
N ARG A 32 0.63 1.04 -3.86
CA ARG A 32 2.01 1.13 -3.35
C ARG A 32 2.41 2.57 -3.00
N ILE A 33 2.18 3.50 -3.91
CA ILE A 33 2.53 4.92 -3.73
C ILE A 33 1.71 5.51 -2.59
N GLY A 34 0.39 5.25 -2.57
CA GLY A 34 -0.52 5.77 -1.57
C GLY A 34 -0.14 5.31 -0.16
N PHE A 35 -0.07 4.01 0.08
CA PHE A 35 0.26 3.49 1.41
C PHE A 35 1.70 3.78 1.84
N GLY A 36 2.66 3.75 0.90
CA GLY A 36 4.02 4.20 1.18
C GLY A 36 4.08 5.67 1.59
N CYS A 37 3.34 6.54 0.91
CA CYS A 37 3.26 7.97 1.20
C CYS A 37 2.56 8.23 2.55
N VAL A 38 1.40 7.63 2.79
CA VAL A 38 0.63 7.85 4.03
C VAL A 38 1.45 7.43 5.25
N TRP A 39 2.06 6.25 5.22
CA TRP A 39 2.87 5.76 6.32
C TRP A 39 4.15 6.58 6.51
N LEU A 40 4.79 7.00 5.42
CA LEU A 40 5.95 7.90 5.49
C LEU A 40 5.59 9.22 6.16
N LEU A 41 4.52 9.87 5.73
CA LEU A 41 4.07 11.15 6.29
C LEU A 41 3.66 11.00 7.76
N PHE A 42 2.98 9.91 8.11
CA PHE A 42 2.63 9.57 9.48
C PHE A 42 3.88 9.45 10.36
N LEU A 43 4.86 8.65 9.96
CA LEU A 43 6.10 8.49 10.71
C LEU A 43 6.92 9.79 10.81
N LEU A 44 6.92 10.61 9.77
CA LEU A 44 7.60 11.92 9.80
C LEU A 44 6.92 12.88 10.77
N ARG A 45 5.57 12.87 10.87
CA ARG A 45 4.83 13.64 11.88
C ARG A 45 5.20 13.20 13.29
N GLU A 46 5.24 11.89 13.53
CA GLU A 46 5.52 11.32 14.85
C GLU A 46 7.01 11.35 15.22
N LEU A 47 7.91 11.69 14.28
CA LEU A 47 9.36 11.66 14.49
C LEU A 47 9.85 12.44 15.72
N PRO A 48 9.33 13.65 16.03
CA PRO A 48 9.74 14.39 17.24
C PRO A 48 9.36 13.67 18.54
N HIS A 49 8.22 12.98 18.55
CA HIS A 49 7.63 12.34 19.73
C HIS A 49 7.79 10.81 19.73
N ARG A 50 8.56 10.23 18.80
CA ARG A 50 8.67 8.78 18.59
C ARG A 50 9.08 8.00 19.84
N HIS A 51 9.93 8.59 20.71
CA HIS A 51 10.37 7.96 21.95
C HIS A 51 9.26 7.86 22.99
N GLU A 52 8.41 8.88 23.05
CA GLU A 52 7.25 8.93 23.93
C GLU A 52 6.17 7.95 23.46
N LEU A 53 5.92 7.91 22.15
CA LEU A 53 4.83 7.12 21.56
C LEU A 53 5.16 5.63 21.42
N TYR A 54 6.40 5.30 21.03
CA TYR A 54 6.80 3.93 20.68
C TYR A 54 8.06 3.45 21.41
N GLY A 55 8.80 4.35 22.06
CA GLY A 55 10.07 4.04 22.70
C GLY A 55 9.93 3.09 23.89
N PRO A 56 11.01 2.41 24.26
CA PRO A 56 10.99 1.44 25.35
C PRO A 56 10.74 2.06 26.74
N ARG A 57 11.03 3.37 26.88
CA ARG A 57 10.89 4.14 28.13
C ARG A 57 9.74 5.14 28.10
N GLY A 58 8.86 5.06 27.11
CA GLY A 58 7.65 5.89 27.03
C GLY A 58 6.61 5.52 28.09
N PRO A 59 5.51 6.29 28.18
CA PRO A 59 4.39 5.99 29.10
C PRO A 59 3.84 4.57 28.95
N TRP A 60 3.79 4.05 27.72
CA TRP A 60 3.55 2.64 27.43
C TRP A 60 4.89 1.90 27.42
N SER A 61 5.34 1.41 28.61
CA SER A 61 6.65 0.81 28.77
C SER A 61 6.84 -0.46 27.92
N TRP A 62 8.10 -0.88 27.76
CA TRP A 62 8.44 -2.08 27.02
C TRP A 62 7.83 -3.34 27.66
N GLU A 63 7.81 -3.40 29.02
CA GLU A 63 7.24 -4.51 29.77
C GLU A 63 5.73 -4.64 29.53
N LEU A 64 4.97 -3.53 29.64
CA LEU A 64 3.54 -3.51 29.36
C LEU A 64 3.22 -3.94 27.93
N GLY A 65 4.01 -3.46 26.95
CA GLY A 65 3.88 -3.87 25.55
C GLY A 65 4.16 -5.36 25.38
N ARG A 66 5.16 -5.90 26.07
CA ARG A 66 5.48 -7.33 26.03
C ARG A 66 4.39 -8.19 26.63
N ASP A 67 3.84 -7.79 27.75
CA ASP A 67 2.76 -8.54 28.41
C ASP A 67 1.51 -8.61 27.52
N LEU A 68 1.14 -7.51 26.86
CA LEU A 68 0.04 -7.49 25.91
C LEU A 68 0.30 -8.44 24.73
N ILE A 69 1.49 -8.38 24.13
CA ILE A 69 1.85 -9.18 22.95
C ILE A 69 1.96 -10.66 23.30
N SER A 70 2.41 -11.01 24.50
CA SER A 70 2.48 -12.39 24.95
C SER A 70 1.08 -13.07 25.04
N GLY A 71 0.02 -12.25 25.16
CA GLY A 71 -1.36 -12.73 25.20
C GLY A 71 -2.04 -12.89 23.82
N ASN A 72 -1.50 -12.26 22.77
CA ASN A 72 -2.14 -12.25 21.43
C ASN A 72 -1.22 -12.64 20.26
N ASP A 73 0.03 -13.04 20.53
CA ASP A 73 1.04 -13.44 19.55
C ASP A 73 1.29 -12.43 18.41
N ALA A 74 1.03 -11.14 18.64
CA ALA A 74 1.19 -10.11 17.64
C ALA A 74 2.67 -9.92 17.27
N PHE A 75 2.93 -9.78 15.96
CA PHE A 75 4.30 -9.63 15.46
C PHE A 75 4.86 -8.24 15.68
N THR A 76 6.01 -8.14 16.35
CA THR A 76 6.81 -6.93 16.43
C THR A 76 8.29 -7.24 16.71
N VAL A 77 9.19 -6.68 15.92
CA VAL A 77 10.64 -6.78 16.15
C VAL A 77 11.10 -5.86 17.29
N LEU A 78 10.26 -4.92 17.75
CA LEU A 78 10.57 -4.01 18.85
C LEU A 78 10.52 -4.72 20.21
N MET A 79 9.94 -5.91 20.29
CA MET A 79 9.94 -6.73 21.50
C MET A 79 11.12 -7.70 21.60
N TRP A 80 12.07 -7.65 20.65
CA TRP A 80 13.28 -8.48 20.73
C TRP A 80 14.23 -7.99 21.83
N THR A 81 14.28 -6.68 22.06
CA THR A 81 15.10 -6.05 23.12
C THR A 81 14.49 -4.69 23.52
N ASP A 82 14.74 -4.28 24.75
CA ASP A 82 14.38 -2.98 25.32
C ASP A 82 15.38 -1.85 24.97
N SER A 83 16.34 -2.12 24.08
CA SER A 83 17.38 -1.17 23.67
C SER A 83 16.79 0.02 22.91
N GLY A 84 17.06 1.23 23.40
CA GLY A 84 16.71 2.47 22.71
C GLY A 84 17.40 2.60 21.33
N LEU A 85 18.62 2.08 21.18
CA LEU A 85 19.30 2.06 19.88
C LEU A 85 18.59 1.13 18.88
N TRP A 86 18.14 -0.04 19.34
CA TRP A 86 17.35 -0.95 18.49
C TRP A 86 16.07 -0.30 18.03
N PHE A 87 15.37 0.38 18.93
CA PHE A 87 14.17 1.15 18.58
C PHE A 87 14.46 2.19 17.48
N GLU A 88 15.54 2.99 17.63
CA GLU A 88 15.90 3.98 16.61
C GLU A 88 16.20 3.34 15.25
N VAL A 89 16.96 2.25 15.23
CA VAL A 89 17.26 1.53 13.99
C VAL A 89 16.00 1.05 13.30
N VAL A 90 15.08 0.43 14.04
CA VAL A 90 13.81 -0.07 13.48
C VAL A 90 12.94 1.09 12.96
N TYR A 91 12.83 2.18 13.73
CA TYR A 91 12.05 3.35 13.34
C TYR A 91 12.58 4.00 12.05
N LEU A 92 13.86 4.27 11.99
CA LEU A 92 14.50 4.88 10.81
C LEU A 92 14.45 3.96 9.60
N LEU A 93 14.59 2.64 9.78
CA LEU A 93 14.41 1.67 8.70
C LEU A 93 12.96 1.64 8.21
N ALA A 94 11.97 1.80 9.09
CA ALA A 94 10.56 1.89 8.68
C ALA A 94 10.30 3.16 7.85
N VAL A 95 10.84 4.31 8.24
CA VAL A 95 10.77 5.57 7.46
C VAL A 95 11.43 5.39 6.09
N LEU A 96 12.64 4.82 6.06
CA LEU A 96 13.39 4.58 4.82
C LEU A 96 12.63 3.60 3.90
N ALA A 97 12.13 2.49 4.45
CA ALA A 97 11.38 1.50 3.69
C ALA A 97 10.10 2.08 3.09
N ALA A 98 9.36 2.91 3.83
CA ALA A 98 8.18 3.61 3.33
C ALA A 98 8.52 4.55 2.16
N GLY A 99 9.56 5.36 2.30
CA GLY A 99 10.02 6.26 1.23
C GLY A 99 10.50 5.53 -0.01
N LEU A 100 11.30 4.48 0.14
CA LEU A 100 11.81 3.68 -0.97
C LEU A 100 10.71 2.85 -1.65
N LEU A 101 9.74 2.35 -0.88
CA LEU A 101 8.56 1.68 -1.41
C LEU A 101 7.70 2.66 -2.23
N MET A 102 7.43 3.85 -1.70
CA MET A 102 6.71 4.91 -2.40
C MET A 102 7.37 5.22 -3.76
N LEU A 103 8.68 5.39 -3.78
CA LEU A 103 9.45 5.64 -5.00
C LEU A 103 9.54 4.42 -5.93
N GLY A 104 9.27 3.22 -5.41
CA GLY A 104 9.36 1.97 -6.17
C GLY A 104 10.77 1.51 -6.45
N TRP A 105 11.67 1.67 -5.47
CA TRP A 105 13.02 1.14 -5.53
C TRP A 105 13.11 -0.21 -4.81
N ARG A 106 13.63 -1.23 -5.51
CA ARG A 106 13.74 -2.59 -4.96
C ARG A 106 12.43 -3.06 -4.29
N THR A 107 11.32 -2.81 -4.96
CA THR A 107 9.97 -2.93 -4.40
C THR A 107 9.70 -4.22 -3.66
N ARG A 108 10.21 -5.37 -4.10
CA ARG A 108 10.01 -6.66 -3.41
C ARG A 108 10.61 -6.68 -2.01
N ALA A 109 11.86 -6.19 -1.86
CA ALA A 109 12.51 -6.12 -0.56
C ALA A 109 11.90 -5.02 0.30
N MET A 110 11.58 -3.87 -0.31
CA MET A 110 10.97 -2.74 0.41
C MET A 110 9.56 -3.04 0.87
N SER A 111 8.77 -3.83 0.14
CA SER A 111 7.45 -4.28 0.61
C SER A 111 7.55 -5.16 1.86
N ALA A 112 8.55 -6.05 1.93
CA ALA A 112 8.77 -6.86 3.12
C ALA A 112 9.21 -6.01 4.32
N LEU A 113 10.16 -5.08 4.12
CA LEU A 113 10.60 -4.17 5.17
C LEU A 113 9.49 -3.21 5.61
N PHE A 114 8.68 -2.74 4.68
CA PHE A 114 7.51 -1.92 4.96
C PHE A 114 6.52 -2.67 5.85
N MET A 115 6.18 -3.91 5.51
CA MET A 115 5.32 -4.76 6.34
C MET A 115 5.91 -4.95 7.74
N ILE A 116 7.19 -5.30 7.84
CA ILE A 116 7.86 -5.48 9.15
C ILE A 116 7.79 -4.19 9.98
N GLY A 117 8.05 -3.03 9.35
CA GLY A 117 7.98 -1.73 10.02
C GLY A 117 6.58 -1.36 10.50
N VAL A 118 5.57 -1.52 9.63
CA VAL A 118 4.16 -1.25 9.96
C VAL A 118 3.71 -2.13 11.11
N LEU A 119 3.84 -3.46 10.97
CA LEU A 119 3.43 -4.41 11.99
C LEU A 119 4.15 -4.16 13.32
N SER A 120 5.46 -3.87 13.27
CA SER A 120 6.25 -3.67 14.47
C SER A 120 5.85 -2.43 15.26
N LEU A 121 5.60 -1.32 14.60
CA LEU A 121 5.24 -0.07 15.26
C LEU A 121 3.79 -0.09 15.74
N GLN A 122 2.85 -0.55 14.92
CA GLN A 122 1.44 -0.61 15.30
C GLN A 122 1.19 -1.59 16.45
N ASN A 123 1.80 -2.76 16.42
CA ASN A 123 1.66 -3.72 17.51
C ASN A 123 2.43 -3.32 18.78
N ARG A 124 3.47 -2.45 18.65
CA ARG A 124 4.19 -1.91 19.81
C ARG A 124 3.32 -0.96 20.63
N SER A 125 2.48 -0.16 19.98
CA SER A 125 1.65 0.84 20.67
C SER A 125 0.25 0.89 20.04
N ILE A 126 -0.64 0.05 20.55
CA ILE A 126 -2.02 -0.08 20.06
C ILE A 126 -2.87 1.17 20.29
N PHE A 127 -2.45 2.07 21.18
CA PHE A 127 -3.18 3.29 21.51
C PHE A 127 -2.95 4.42 20.49
N MET A 128 -1.96 4.27 19.60
CA MET A 128 -1.59 5.30 18.64
C MET A 128 -2.29 5.15 17.29
N GLY A 129 -3.05 4.06 17.12
CA GLY A 129 -3.70 3.72 15.86
C GLY A 129 -5.15 4.17 15.79
N ASP A 130 -5.58 4.46 14.56
CA ASP A 130 -6.97 4.67 14.18
C ASP A 130 -7.44 3.61 13.16
N GLY A 131 -8.65 3.79 12.60
CA GLY A 131 -9.16 2.88 11.56
C GLY A 131 -8.28 2.84 10.30
N GLY A 132 -7.57 3.92 9.97
CA GLY A 132 -6.64 3.99 8.84
C GLY A 132 -5.40 3.13 9.06
N ASP A 133 -4.92 3.02 10.28
CA ASP A 133 -3.79 2.17 10.64
C ASP A 133 -4.10 0.69 10.40
N ASN A 134 -5.31 0.24 10.71
CA ASN A 134 -5.76 -1.12 10.40
C ASN A 134 -5.77 -1.37 8.88
N VAL A 135 -6.19 -0.39 8.08
CA VAL A 135 -6.14 -0.50 6.62
C VAL A 135 -4.70 -0.58 6.13
N ILE A 136 -3.79 0.26 6.65
CA ILE A 136 -2.36 0.22 6.32
C ILE A 136 -1.75 -1.14 6.70
N HIS A 137 -2.11 -1.70 7.86
CA HIS A 137 -1.68 -3.00 8.35
C HIS A 137 -1.99 -4.12 7.33
N LEU A 138 -3.25 -4.23 6.93
CA LEU A 138 -3.69 -5.24 5.97
C LEU A 138 -3.03 -5.04 4.60
N MET A 139 -2.98 -3.80 4.12
CA MET A 139 -2.37 -3.50 2.82
C MET A 139 -0.87 -3.75 2.82
N ALA A 140 -0.16 -3.54 3.93
CA ALA A 140 1.26 -3.86 4.06
C ALA A 140 1.52 -5.36 3.85
N ILE A 141 0.64 -6.23 4.34
CA ILE A 141 0.72 -7.68 4.14
C ILE A 141 0.45 -8.03 2.66
N TYR A 142 -0.61 -7.46 2.06
CA TYR A 142 -0.98 -7.82 0.68
C TYR A 142 0.00 -7.28 -0.37
N LEU A 143 0.64 -6.14 -0.12
CA LEU A 143 1.61 -5.54 -1.05
C LEU A 143 2.81 -6.45 -1.34
N ILE A 144 3.22 -7.33 -0.41
CA ILE A 144 4.32 -8.28 -0.62
C ILE A 144 4.04 -9.20 -1.82
N PHE A 145 2.77 -9.57 -2.01
CA PHE A 145 2.35 -10.49 -3.06
C PHE A 145 2.13 -9.80 -4.40
N THR A 146 2.19 -8.45 -4.44
CA THR A 146 1.93 -7.70 -5.66
C THR A 146 3.19 -7.45 -6.49
N ARG A 147 3.03 -7.36 -7.83
CA ARG A 147 4.06 -6.90 -8.78
C ARG A 147 3.91 -5.39 -9.02
N CYS A 148 3.92 -4.60 -7.97
CA CYS A 148 3.60 -3.17 -7.99
C CYS A 148 4.70 -2.25 -8.55
N SER A 149 5.81 -2.82 -9.07
CA SER A 149 6.94 -2.08 -9.64
C SER A 149 6.87 -1.89 -11.16
N GLN A 150 5.85 -2.42 -11.84
CA GLN A 150 5.81 -2.45 -13.30
C GLN A 150 5.67 -1.06 -13.95
N VAL A 151 4.98 -0.14 -13.29
CA VAL A 151 4.78 1.24 -13.73
C VAL A 151 5.01 2.21 -12.57
N TRP A 152 5.33 3.45 -12.90
CA TRP A 152 5.54 4.55 -11.95
C TRP A 152 6.50 4.22 -10.81
N SER A 153 7.60 3.54 -11.13
CA SER A 153 8.62 3.12 -10.16
C SER A 153 10.02 3.41 -10.66
N LEU A 154 10.95 3.58 -9.73
CA LEU A 154 12.37 3.65 -10.04
C LEU A 154 12.88 2.35 -10.68
N ASP A 155 12.33 1.21 -10.26
CA ASP A 155 12.69 -0.09 -10.83
C ASP A 155 12.34 -0.17 -12.33
N ALA A 156 11.13 0.28 -12.72
CA ALA A 156 10.70 0.32 -14.12
C ALA A 156 11.56 1.30 -14.95
N TRP A 157 11.79 2.50 -14.43
CA TRP A 157 12.58 3.51 -15.09
C TRP A 157 14.06 3.09 -15.29
N LEU A 158 14.66 2.45 -14.28
CA LEU A 158 16.01 1.91 -14.40
C LEU A 158 16.07 0.76 -15.42
N ALA A 159 15.03 -0.10 -15.45
CA ALA A 159 14.94 -1.17 -16.43
C ALA A 159 14.84 -0.62 -17.87
N GLU A 160 14.01 0.40 -18.08
CA GLU A 160 13.86 1.06 -19.39
C GLU A 160 15.16 1.74 -19.84
N ARG A 161 15.83 2.49 -18.95
CA ARG A 161 17.14 3.09 -19.26
C ARG A 161 18.21 2.07 -19.64
N ARG A 162 18.21 0.90 -18.96
CA ARG A 162 19.13 -0.19 -19.30
C ARG A 162 18.84 -0.74 -20.70
N ARG A 163 17.56 -0.95 -21.04
CA ARG A 163 17.14 -1.40 -22.37
C ARG A 163 17.55 -0.41 -23.46
N ALA A 164 17.33 0.88 -23.26
CA ALA A 164 17.70 1.94 -24.19
C ALA A 164 19.23 1.99 -24.44
N ARG A 165 20.04 1.85 -23.38
CA ARG A 165 21.51 1.79 -23.51
C ARG A 165 21.98 0.55 -24.27
N SER A 166 21.35 -0.61 -24.05
CA SER A 166 21.69 -1.84 -24.78
C SER A 166 21.27 -1.78 -26.25
N ALA A 167 20.21 -1.04 -26.59
CA ALA A 167 19.78 -0.83 -27.98
C ALA A 167 20.71 0.13 -28.76
N GLY A 168 21.28 1.13 -28.06
CA GLY A 168 22.22 2.10 -28.66
C GLY A 168 23.67 1.59 -28.84
N ASN A 169 24.04 0.53 -28.11
CA ASN A 169 25.37 -0.12 -28.22
C ASN A 169 25.14 -1.65 -28.17
N PRO A 170 24.85 -2.28 -29.32
CA PRO A 170 24.72 -3.74 -29.34
C PRO A 170 26.07 -4.36 -28.91
N PRO A 171 26.06 -5.26 -27.92
CA PRO A 171 27.29 -5.90 -27.45
C PRO A 171 27.94 -6.65 -28.61
N THR A 172 29.20 -6.34 -28.91
CA THR A 172 30.05 -7.00 -29.92
C THR A 172 30.53 -8.40 -29.47
N GLY A 173 29.93 -8.96 -28.40
CA GLY A 173 30.26 -10.27 -27.84
C GLY A 173 29.03 -11.12 -27.51
N PRO A 174 29.20 -12.40 -27.18
CA PRO A 174 28.09 -13.25 -26.73
C PRO A 174 27.36 -12.53 -25.58
N PRO A 175 26.00 -12.66 -25.50
CA PRO A 175 25.20 -11.92 -24.55
C PRO A 175 25.68 -12.22 -23.13
N THR A 176 26.45 -11.28 -22.57
CA THR A 176 26.81 -11.29 -21.15
C THR A 176 25.52 -11.16 -20.37
N GLY A 177 25.30 -12.06 -19.42
CA GLY A 177 24.09 -12.11 -18.58
C GLY A 177 23.77 -10.75 -17.94
N PRO A 178 22.63 -10.59 -17.28
CA PRO A 178 22.24 -9.34 -16.66
C PRO A 178 23.37 -8.79 -15.78
N PRO A 179 23.60 -7.47 -15.74
CA PRO A 179 24.68 -6.87 -14.99
C PRO A 179 24.63 -7.32 -13.52
N PRO A 180 25.80 -7.46 -12.87
CA PRO A 180 25.86 -8.00 -11.51
C PRO A 180 25.08 -7.10 -10.55
N ASP A 181 23.98 -7.62 -10.02
CA ASP A 181 23.24 -7.00 -8.94
C ASP A 181 23.98 -7.29 -7.61
N ARG A 182 24.70 -6.31 -7.09
CA ARG A 182 25.42 -6.44 -5.82
C ARG A 182 24.54 -6.10 -4.61
N VAL A 183 23.55 -5.23 -4.79
CA VAL A 183 22.70 -4.75 -3.69
C VAL A 183 21.65 -5.80 -3.30
N GLY A 184 21.08 -6.53 -4.26
CA GLY A 184 20.07 -7.55 -3.99
C GLY A 184 20.58 -8.66 -3.05
N PRO A 185 21.72 -9.32 -3.35
CA PRO A 185 22.30 -10.33 -2.45
C PRO A 185 22.63 -9.79 -1.06
N VAL A 186 23.16 -8.56 -0.94
CA VAL A 186 23.48 -7.97 0.36
C VAL A 186 22.19 -7.78 1.18
N LEU A 187 21.14 -7.19 0.60
CA LEU A 187 19.85 -7.04 1.27
C LEU A 187 19.26 -8.41 1.66
N TRP A 188 19.35 -9.40 0.79
CA TRP A 188 18.89 -10.76 1.06
C TRP A 188 19.63 -11.41 2.23
N CYS A 189 20.98 -11.27 2.30
CA CYS A 189 21.77 -11.76 3.42
C CYS A 189 21.43 -11.03 4.72
N VAL A 190 21.26 -9.70 4.70
CA VAL A 190 20.88 -8.92 5.88
C VAL A 190 19.50 -9.34 6.39
N LEU A 191 18.50 -9.45 5.51
CA LEU A 191 17.16 -9.92 5.86
C LEU A 191 17.20 -11.36 6.41
N GLY A 192 18.02 -12.25 5.81
CA GLY A 192 18.22 -13.62 6.30
C GLY A 192 18.83 -13.67 7.69
N PHE A 193 19.82 -12.83 7.94
CA PHE A 193 20.45 -12.71 9.28
C PHE A 193 19.44 -12.24 10.33
N LEU A 194 18.67 -11.19 10.03
CA LEU A 194 17.62 -10.68 10.92
C LEU A 194 16.55 -11.73 11.19
N LEU A 195 16.14 -12.44 10.15
CA LEU A 195 15.13 -13.51 10.25
C LEU A 195 15.64 -14.68 11.10
N PHE A 196 16.90 -15.10 10.88
CA PHE A 196 17.54 -16.12 11.70
C PHE A 196 17.61 -15.70 13.18
N THR A 197 18.04 -14.46 13.45
CA THR A 197 18.07 -13.88 14.81
C THR A 197 16.69 -13.87 15.45
N GLY A 198 15.66 -13.43 14.72
CA GLY A 198 14.26 -13.45 15.21
C GLY A 198 13.75 -14.85 15.53
N THR A 199 14.11 -15.83 14.71
CA THR A 199 13.76 -17.24 14.94
C THR A 199 14.48 -17.77 16.20
N PHE A 200 15.77 -17.49 16.35
CA PHE A 200 16.56 -17.96 17.48
C PHE A 200 16.11 -17.35 18.82
N LEU A 201 15.68 -16.07 18.80
CA LEU A 201 15.14 -15.40 19.99
C LEU A 201 13.75 -15.92 20.41
N ASN A 202 13.11 -16.72 19.56
CA ASN A 202 11.77 -17.30 19.78
C ASN A 202 10.73 -16.27 20.29
N ARG A 203 10.78 -15.05 19.72
CA ARG A 203 9.95 -13.90 20.13
C ARG A 203 8.86 -13.56 19.11
N THR A 204 8.63 -14.45 18.14
CA THR A 204 7.72 -14.20 17.00
C THR A 204 6.84 -15.41 16.78
N GLY A 205 5.55 -15.21 16.59
CA GLY A 205 4.60 -16.27 16.28
C GLY A 205 5.03 -17.07 15.03
N TRP A 206 4.89 -18.38 15.10
CA TRP A 206 5.39 -19.30 14.07
C TRP A 206 4.78 -19.04 12.68
N GLN A 207 3.53 -18.55 12.60
CA GLN A 207 2.84 -18.24 11.35
C GLN A 207 3.56 -17.14 10.56
N ILE A 208 3.91 -16.05 11.25
CA ILE A 208 4.64 -14.92 10.65
C ILE A 208 6.07 -15.33 10.29
N LEU A 209 6.73 -16.11 11.13
CA LEU A 209 8.05 -16.68 10.80
C LEU A 209 8.01 -17.51 9.54
N LEU A 210 7.02 -18.39 9.37
CA LEU A 210 6.85 -19.18 8.15
C LEU A 210 6.65 -18.30 6.92
N LEU A 211 5.81 -17.25 7.03
CA LEU A 211 5.60 -16.30 5.93
C LEU A 211 6.91 -15.59 5.56
N LEU A 212 7.63 -15.06 6.55
CA LEU A 212 8.89 -14.36 6.31
C LEU A 212 9.97 -15.26 5.73
N TRP A 213 10.10 -16.50 6.22
CA TRP A 213 11.00 -17.52 5.67
C TRP A 213 10.61 -17.88 4.24
N ALA A 214 9.33 -18.08 3.95
CA ALA A 214 8.85 -18.35 2.61
C ALA A 214 9.18 -17.21 1.64
N VAL A 215 8.92 -15.95 2.04
CA VAL A 215 9.27 -14.77 1.24
C VAL A 215 10.78 -14.71 1.00
N TRP A 216 11.60 -14.93 2.03
CA TRP A 216 13.06 -14.91 1.93
C TRP A 216 13.60 -15.98 0.97
N VAL A 217 13.10 -17.22 1.06
CA VAL A 217 13.46 -18.32 0.15
C VAL A 217 13.03 -17.98 -1.27
N VAL A 218 11.79 -17.52 -1.48
CA VAL A 218 11.28 -17.16 -2.81
C VAL A 218 12.11 -16.04 -3.44
N LEU A 219 12.52 -15.04 -2.68
CA LEU A 219 13.40 -13.97 -3.17
C LEU A 219 14.78 -14.51 -3.61
N GLY A 220 15.37 -15.43 -2.84
CA GLY A 220 16.63 -16.07 -3.16
C GLY A 220 16.54 -16.95 -4.41
N VAL A 221 15.52 -17.80 -4.49
CA VAL A 221 15.25 -18.65 -5.66
C VAL A 221 14.99 -17.79 -6.90
N TRP A 222 14.19 -16.73 -6.76
CA TRP A 222 13.93 -15.79 -7.85
C TRP A 222 15.22 -15.14 -8.37
N TRP A 223 16.08 -14.69 -7.47
CA TRP A 223 17.38 -14.11 -7.84
C TRP A 223 18.24 -15.15 -8.56
N GLY A 224 18.35 -16.39 -8.04
CA GLY A 224 19.12 -17.49 -8.64
C GLY A 224 18.61 -17.85 -10.04
N VAL A 225 17.30 -18.10 -10.18
CA VAL A 225 16.68 -18.42 -11.48
C VAL A 225 16.85 -17.28 -12.48
N SER A 226 16.65 -16.04 -12.06
CA SER A 226 16.83 -14.86 -12.93
C SER A 226 18.29 -14.69 -13.38
N ARG A 227 19.25 -15.13 -12.55
CA ARG A 227 20.68 -14.99 -12.84
C ARG A 227 21.21 -16.11 -13.73
N TYR A 228 20.81 -17.36 -13.45
CA TYR A 228 21.40 -18.54 -14.09
C TYR A 228 20.53 -19.15 -15.20
N SER A 229 19.21 -18.89 -15.20
CA SER A 229 18.27 -19.41 -16.20
C SER A 229 17.24 -18.37 -16.66
N PRO A 230 17.66 -17.18 -17.16
CA PRO A 230 16.76 -16.06 -17.43
C PRO A 230 15.74 -16.31 -18.55
N ARG A 231 15.96 -17.32 -19.40
CA ARG A 231 15.06 -17.70 -20.50
C ARG A 231 14.58 -19.16 -20.38
N GLY A 232 14.88 -19.82 -19.28
CA GLY A 232 14.54 -21.23 -19.05
C GLY A 232 13.10 -21.42 -18.55
N GLN A 233 12.63 -22.67 -18.60
CA GLN A 233 11.33 -23.09 -18.08
C GLN A 233 11.10 -22.67 -16.61
N PRO A 234 12.10 -22.76 -15.69
CA PRO A 234 11.90 -22.32 -14.31
C PRO A 234 11.54 -20.84 -14.18
N HIS A 235 12.14 -19.97 -15.01
CA HIS A 235 11.84 -18.54 -15.01
C HIS A 235 10.40 -18.27 -15.47
N LEU A 236 9.96 -18.96 -16.54
CA LEU A 236 8.58 -18.82 -17.04
C LEU A 236 7.56 -19.30 -16.01
N LEU A 237 7.84 -20.42 -15.34
CA LEU A 237 6.97 -20.92 -14.26
C LEU A 237 6.86 -19.93 -13.11
N MET A 238 8.00 -19.40 -12.65
CA MET A 238 8.02 -18.42 -11.56
C MET A 238 7.31 -17.12 -11.94
N ASP A 239 7.44 -16.65 -13.19
CA ASP A 239 6.71 -15.48 -13.68
C ASP A 239 5.21 -15.73 -13.71
N SER A 240 4.78 -16.91 -14.15
CA SER A 240 3.36 -17.28 -14.17
C SER A 240 2.78 -17.35 -12.76
N LEU A 241 3.49 -18.00 -11.82
CA LEU A 241 3.09 -18.05 -10.41
C LEU A 241 3.03 -16.66 -9.78
N ALA A 242 4.02 -15.80 -10.05
CA ALA A 242 4.01 -14.43 -9.56
C ALA A 242 2.88 -13.58 -10.15
N ASN A 243 2.47 -13.82 -11.41
CA ASN A 243 1.31 -13.16 -12.01
C ASN A 243 0.02 -13.62 -11.33
N VAL A 244 -0.15 -14.93 -11.12
CA VAL A 244 -1.33 -15.46 -10.41
C VAL A 244 -1.43 -14.89 -9.01
N LEU A 245 -0.32 -14.89 -8.26
CA LEU A 245 -0.26 -14.36 -6.90
C LEU A 245 -0.57 -12.86 -6.85
N HIS A 246 0.00 -12.08 -7.78
CA HIS A 246 -0.30 -10.67 -7.92
C HIS A 246 -1.78 -10.41 -8.20
N ASN A 247 -2.35 -11.14 -9.15
CA ASN A 247 -3.75 -10.98 -9.54
C ASN A 247 -4.70 -11.36 -8.40
N ALA A 248 -4.38 -12.43 -7.66
CA ALA A 248 -5.12 -12.83 -6.47
C ALA A 248 -5.01 -11.76 -5.37
N ALA A 249 -3.81 -11.24 -5.09
CA ALA A 249 -3.60 -10.19 -4.11
C ALA A 249 -4.40 -8.91 -4.43
N LEU A 250 -4.46 -8.50 -5.70
CA LEU A 250 -5.29 -7.36 -6.12
C LEU A 250 -6.77 -7.61 -5.88
N VAL A 251 -7.27 -8.82 -6.16
CA VAL A 251 -8.67 -9.19 -5.88
C VAL A 251 -8.92 -9.16 -4.37
N VAL A 252 -7.99 -9.66 -3.55
CA VAL A 252 -8.09 -9.60 -2.08
C VAL A 252 -8.13 -8.15 -1.60
N ILE A 253 -7.25 -7.28 -2.10
CA ILE A 253 -7.26 -5.84 -1.76
C ILE A 253 -8.63 -5.22 -2.11
N MET A 254 -9.16 -5.49 -3.30
CA MET A 254 -10.48 -4.97 -3.70
C MET A 254 -11.60 -5.52 -2.80
N ALA A 255 -11.57 -6.81 -2.48
CA ALA A 255 -12.55 -7.45 -1.60
C ALA A 255 -12.47 -6.86 -0.17
N GLU A 256 -11.27 -6.64 0.35
CA GLU A 256 -11.04 -6.07 1.67
C GLU A 256 -11.62 -4.65 1.77
N VAL A 257 -11.37 -3.79 0.78
CA VAL A 257 -11.96 -2.44 0.74
C VAL A 257 -13.49 -2.52 0.73
N CYS A 258 -14.07 -3.44 -0.03
CA CYS A 258 -15.53 -3.66 -0.02
C CYS A 258 -16.03 -4.15 1.35
N LEU A 259 -15.29 -5.04 2.01
CA LEU A 259 -15.63 -5.53 3.35
C LEU A 259 -15.54 -4.43 4.40
N ILE A 260 -14.52 -3.56 4.33
CA ILE A 260 -14.40 -2.40 5.22
C ILE A 260 -15.64 -1.52 5.13
N TYR A 261 -16.08 -1.18 3.90
CA TYR A 261 -17.29 -0.37 3.70
C TYR A 261 -18.58 -1.11 4.08
N ALA A 262 -18.69 -2.38 3.73
CA ALA A 262 -19.85 -3.19 4.11
C ALA A 262 -20.00 -3.29 5.63
N THR A 263 -18.91 -3.57 6.36
CA THR A 263 -18.93 -3.66 7.82
C THR A 263 -19.15 -2.31 8.47
N ALA A 264 -18.47 -1.25 8.01
CA ALA A 264 -18.68 0.10 8.49
C ALA A 264 -20.14 0.58 8.28
N GLY A 265 -20.71 0.29 7.13
CA GLY A 265 -22.11 0.56 6.81
C GLY A 265 -23.07 -0.25 7.71
N TRP A 266 -22.77 -1.53 7.90
CA TRP A 266 -23.58 -2.40 8.74
C TRP A 266 -23.65 -1.92 10.21
N TYR A 267 -22.51 -1.58 10.81
CA TYR A 267 -22.47 -1.01 12.15
C TYR A 267 -23.22 0.32 12.25
N LYS A 268 -23.13 1.17 11.23
CA LYS A 268 -23.88 2.43 11.16
C LYS A 268 -25.38 2.19 11.13
N VAL A 269 -25.84 1.27 10.28
CA VAL A 269 -27.29 0.94 10.17
C VAL A 269 -27.86 0.43 11.52
N GLN A 270 -27.06 -0.23 12.34
CA GLN A 270 -27.49 -0.71 13.65
C GLN A 270 -27.45 0.36 14.75
N GLY A 271 -26.70 1.43 14.57
CA GLY A 271 -26.51 2.47 15.57
C GLY A 271 -27.70 3.44 15.64
N SER A 272 -28.28 3.66 16.82
CA SER A 272 -29.45 4.52 17.03
C SER A 272 -29.24 5.95 16.49
N ARG A 273 -28.05 6.53 16.69
CA ARG A 273 -27.72 7.89 16.22
C ARG A 273 -27.60 7.99 14.69
N TRP A 274 -27.27 6.89 14.04
CA TRP A 274 -27.29 6.79 12.58
C TRP A 274 -28.72 6.63 12.05
N GLN A 275 -29.58 5.92 12.80
CA GLN A 275 -30.99 5.72 12.46
C GLN A 275 -31.82 6.98 12.62
N ASP A 276 -31.53 7.81 13.63
CA ASP A 276 -32.23 9.08 13.85
C ASP A 276 -31.62 10.27 13.06
N GLY A 277 -30.54 10.03 12.30
CA GLY A 277 -29.89 11.03 11.44
C GLY A 277 -29.02 12.03 12.19
N THR A 278 -28.69 11.81 13.47
CA THR A 278 -27.93 12.76 14.31
C THR A 278 -26.48 12.36 14.51
N ALA A 279 -26.01 11.25 13.95
CA ALA A 279 -24.69 10.70 14.27
C ALA A 279 -23.55 11.67 14.06
N LEU A 280 -23.54 12.45 12.99
CA LEU A 280 -22.45 13.40 12.71
C LEU A 280 -22.48 14.65 13.59
N TYR A 281 -23.58 14.94 14.28
CA TYR A 281 -23.61 16.05 15.24
C TYR A 281 -22.57 15.87 16.34
N TYR A 282 -22.43 14.66 16.88
CA TYR A 282 -21.55 14.38 18.01
C TYR A 282 -20.06 14.63 17.74
N PRO A 283 -19.44 14.05 16.70
CA PRO A 283 -18.03 14.33 16.40
C PRO A 283 -17.79 15.82 16.07
N LEU A 284 -18.78 16.53 15.49
CA LEU A 284 -18.66 17.97 15.22
C LEU A 284 -18.68 18.83 16.50
N GLN A 285 -19.02 18.28 17.67
CA GLN A 285 -19.02 18.94 18.96
C GLN A 285 -17.88 18.49 19.89
N LEU A 286 -17.01 17.59 19.42
CA LEU A 286 -15.87 17.11 20.20
C LEU A 286 -14.61 17.87 19.82
N ASP A 287 -13.95 18.52 20.76
CA ASP A 287 -12.72 19.32 20.55
C ASP A 287 -11.64 18.53 19.79
N TYR A 288 -11.56 17.22 20.03
CA TYR A 288 -10.62 16.34 19.36
C TYR A 288 -10.85 16.21 17.84
N PHE A 289 -12.11 16.36 17.38
CA PHE A 289 -12.50 16.27 15.97
C PHE A 289 -12.89 17.59 15.34
N THR A 290 -12.56 18.72 15.98
CA THR A 290 -12.95 20.05 15.50
C THR A 290 -11.72 20.96 15.28
N PRO A 291 -10.82 20.62 14.33
CA PRO A 291 -9.66 21.45 14.04
C PRO A 291 -10.04 22.85 13.55
N TRP A 292 -11.26 23.00 13.04
CA TRP A 292 -11.84 24.24 12.57
C TRP A 292 -13.19 24.50 13.25
N PRO A 293 -13.24 25.00 14.52
CA PRO A 293 -14.47 25.14 15.28
C PRO A 293 -15.59 25.87 14.54
N ALA A 294 -15.28 26.98 13.87
CA ALA A 294 -16.26 27.73 13.10
C ALA A 294 -16.92 26.92 11.96
N LEU A 295 -16.16 26.01 11.31
CA LEU A 295 -16.71 25.12 10.29
C LEU A 295 -17.57 24.03 10.90
N SER A 296 -17.14 23.47 12.01
CA SER A 296 -17.89 22.44 12.74
C SER A 296 -19.21 23.01 13.29
N ASP A 297 -19.20 24.19 13.86
CA ASP A 297 -20.40 24.89 14.33
C ASP A 297 -21.36 25.23 13.18
N LEU A 298 -20.85 25.69 12.04
CA LEU A 298 -21.65 25.92 10.84
C LEU A 298 -22.38 24.67 10.36
N LEU A 299 -21.67 23.55 10.31
CA LEU A 299 -22.26 22.27 9.89
C LEU A 299 -23.24 21.70 10.93
N ALA A 300 -22.93 21.81 12.21
CA ALA A 300 -23.74 21.31 13.31
C ALA A 300 -24.98 22.18 13.59
N SER A 301 -24.96 23.48 13.23
CA SER A 301 -26.08 24.41 13.47
C SER A 301 -27.33 24.06 12.65
N ASN A 302 -27.20 23.32 11.56
CA ASN A 302 -28.30 22.97 10.68
C ASN A 302 -28.60 21.46 10.76
N GLY A 303 -29.68 21.11 11.47
CA GLY A 303 -30.09 19.69 11.64
C GLY A 303 -30.38 18.96 10.32
N VAL A 304 -30.87 19.66 9.28
CA VAL A 304 -31.08 19.06 7.96
C VAL A 304 -29.73 18.72 7.29
N MET A 305 -28.73 19.56 7.45
CA MET A 305 -27.38 19.30 6.96
C MET A 305 -26.77 18.07 7.68
N VAL A 306 -26.86 18.03 9.00
CA VAL A 306 -26.39 16.88 9.81
C VAL A 306 -27.08 15.60 9.35
N MET A 307 -28.39 15.61 9.19
CA MET A 307 -29.19 14.48 8.74
C MET A 307 -28.78 14.03 7.31
N ALA A 308 -28.63 14.97 6.39
CA ALA A 308 -28.24 14.67 5.00
C ALA A 308 -26.84 14.05 4.92
N LEU A 309 -25.88 14.58 5.68
CA LEU A 309 -24.52 14.03 5.77
C LEU A 309 -24.52 12.65 6.43
N THR A 310 -25.28 12.46 7.52
CA THR A 310 -25.38 11.18 8.24
C THR A 310 -25.94 10.09 7.32
N TYR A 311 -27.10 10.30 6.71
CA TYR A 311 -27.68 9.31 5.80
C TYR A 311 -26.91 9.16 4.50
N GLY A 312 -26.35 10.26 3.97
CA GLY A 312 -25.52 10.23 2.76
C GLY A 312 -24.33 9.29 2.92
N THR A 313 -23.59 9.41 4.03
CA THR A 313 -22.48 8.51 4.37
C THR A 313 -22.93 7.04 4.42
N VAL A 314 -24.02 6.73 5.13
CA VAL A 314 -24.51 5.35 5.24
C VAL A 314 -24.88 4.79 3.86
N ILE A 315 -25.65 5.55 3.08
CA ILE A 315 -26.14 5.12 1.77
C ILE A 315 -24.97 4.82 0.83
N VAL A 316 -23.98 5.72 0.76
CA VAL A 316 -22.83 5.58 -0.14
C VAL A 316 -21.97 4.37 0.24
N GLN A 317 -21.66 4.22 1.53
CA GLN A 317 -20.81 3.14 2.02
C GLN A 317 -21.49 1.76 1.88
N VAL A 318 -22.79 1.66 2.20
CA VAL A 318 -23.56 0.40 2.01
C VAL A 318 -23.71 0.07 0.54
N ALA A 319 -23.99 1.07 -0.32
CA ALA A 319 -24.26 0.83 -1.74
C ALA A 319 -23.00 0.46 -2.54
N PHE A 320 -21.83 0.98 -2.19
CA PHE A 320 -20.61 0.87 -3.00
C PHE A 320 -20.24 -0.57 -3.39
N PRO A 321 -20.17 -1.57 -2.47
CA PRO A 321 -19.81 -2.94 -2.81
C PRO A 321 -20.74 -3.57 -3.87
N PHE A 322 -22.03 -3.19 -3.86
CA PHE A 322 -23.04 -3.72 -4.80
C PHE A 322 -22.95 -3.09 -6.19
N THR A 323 -22.24 -1.97 -6.34
CA THR A 323 -22.18 -1.23 -7.61
C THR A 323 -21.02 -1.64 -8.52
N LEU A 324 -20.13 -2.53 -8.07
CA LEU A 324 -18.95 -2.97 -8.81
C LEU A 324 -19.27 -3.52 -10.22
N PHE A 325 -20.45 -4.07 -10.40
CA PHE A 325 -20.90 -4.62 -11.69
C PHE A 325 -21.37 -3.54 -12.69
N ASN A 326 -21.62 -2.29 -12.21
CA ASN A 326 -22.02 -1.18 -13.07
C ASN A 326 -20.94 -0.08 -13.04
N ARG A 327 -20.15 0.02 -14.11
CA ARG A 327 -19.02 0.97 -14.20
C ARG A 327 -19.41 2.44 -13.96
N ARG A 328 -20.62 2.86 -14.42
CA ARG A 328 -21.05 4.25 -14.27
C ARG A 328 -21.37 4.55 -12.80
N VAL A 329 -22.23 3.73 -12.22
CA VAL A 329 -22.64 3.90 -10.81
C VAL A 329 -21.44 3.76 -9.87
N LYS A 330 -20.61 2.73 -10.07
CA LYS A 330 -19.36 2.56 -9.31
C LYS A 330 -18.46 3.80 -9.37
N ASN A 331 -18.24 4.38 -10.55
CA ASN A 331 -17.36 5.54 -10.67
C ASN A 331 -17.96 6.79 -9.99
N VAL A 332 -19.27 6.99 -10.04
CA VAL A 332 -19.94 8.10 -9.34
C VAL A 332 -19.78 7.93 -7.83
N LEU A 333 -20.12 6.74 -7.29
CA LEU A 333 -19.99 6.48 -5.86
C LEU A 333 -18.52 6.56 -5.39
N LEU A 334 -17.58 6.07 -6.19
CA LEU A 334 -16.15 6.17 -5.89
C LEU A 334 -15.69 7.63 -5.75
N VAL A 335 -16.15 8.53 -6.62
CA VAL A 335 -15.86 9.97 -6.51
C VAL A 335 -16.47 10.52 -5.23
N VAL A 336 -17.71 10.17 -4.91
CA VAL A 336 -18.38 10.62 -3.68
C VAL A 336 -17.62 10.14 -2.45
N MET A 337 -17.17 8.88 -2.41
CA MET A 337 -16.38 8.33 -1.30
C MET A 337 -15.03 9.03 -1.13
N ILE A 338 -14.32 9.28 -2.22
CA ILE A 338 -13.05 10.05 -2.18
C ILE A 338 -13.30 11.47 -1.64
N LEU A 339 -14.38 12.12 -2.05
CA LEU A 339 -14.78 13.46 -1.53
C LEU A 339 -15.20 13.39 -0.06
N GLU A 340 -15.93 12.34 0.34
CA GLU A 340 -16.29 12.08 1.74
C GLU A 340 -15.02 11.98 2.62
N HIS A 341 -14.05 11.16 2.22
CA HIS A 341 -12.79 11.06 2.96
C HIS A 341 -11.97 12.35 2.93
N ALA A 342 -11.95 13.08 1.81
CA ALA A 342 -11.32 14.39 1.77
C ALA A 342 -12.00 15.38 2.73
N ALA A 343 -13.33 15.35 2.84
CA ALA A 343 -14.07 16.15 3.82
C ALA A 343 -13.76 15.71 5.27
N ILE A 344 -13.70 14.43 5.56
CA ILE A 344 -13.30 13.90 6.87
C ILE A 344 -11.90 14.39 7.26
N ALA A 345 -10.95 14.40 6.32
CA ALA A 345 -9.60 14.89 6.57
C ALA A 345 -9.59 16.35 7.05
N VAL A 346 -10.42 17.19 6.45
CA VAL A 346 -10.47 18.63 6.74
C VAL A 346 -11.38 18.91 7.94
N VAL A 347 -12.60 18.40 7.92
CA VAL A 347 -13.64 18.75 8.90
C VAL A 347 -13.39 18.09 10.26
N LEU A 348 -12.99 16.80 10.25
CA LEU A 348 -12.75 16.05 11.48
C LEU A 348 -11.27 15.96 11.86
N GLY A 349 -10.36 16.55 11.07
CA GLY A 349 -8.93 16.51 11.39
C GLY A 349 -8.29 15.13 11.34
N LEU A 350 -8.80 14.22 10.49
CA LEU A 350 -8.31 12.86 10.34
C LEU A 350 -7.60 12.64 8.99
N PRO A 351 -6.49 13.36 8.70
CA PRO A 351 -5.86 13.31 7.38
C PRO A 351 -5.26 11.93 7.04
N PHE A 352 -4.64 11.24 8.01
CA PHE A 352 -3.97 9.95 7.75
C PHE A 352 -4.98 8.83 7.53
N PHE A 353 -6.04 8.77 8.35
CA PHE A 353 -7.18 7.89 8.10
C PHE A 353 -7.75 8.08 6.70
N SER A 354 -8.04 9.32 6.35
CA SER A 354 -8.65 9.67 5.07
C SER A 354 -7.74 9.37 3.88
N LEU A 355 -6.44 9.68 3.98
CA LEU A 355 -5.48 9.36 2.93
C LEU A 355 -5.30 7.84 2.76
N ALA A 356 -5.33 7.05 3.84
CA ALA A 356 -5.30 5.60 3.76
C ALA A 356 -6.53 5.05 3.02
N MET A 357 -7.72 5.56 3.33
CA MET A 357 -8.95 5.17 2.64
C MET A 357 -8.97 5.59 1.18
N ILE A 358 -8.54 6.82 0.85
CA ILE A 358 -8.41 7.29 -0.55
C ILE A 358 -7.40 6.43 -1.31
N ALA A 359 -6.29 6.04 -0.68
CA ALA A 359 -5.31 5.14 -1.30
C ALA A 359 -5.89 3.75 -1.56
N ALA A 360 -6.72 3.24 -0.65
CA ALA A 360 -7.45 1.98 -0.82
C ALA A 360 -8.48 2.07 -1.95
N ASP A 361 -9.28 3.13 -1.99
CA ASP A 361 -10.29 3.39 -3.01
C ASP A 361 -9.70 3.51 -4.42
N ALA A 362 -8.47 4.00 -4.51
CA ALA A 362 -7.78 4.17 -5.79
C ALA A 362 -7.59 2.85 -6.57
N VAL A 363 -7.69 1.68 -5.92
CA VAL A 363 -7.66 0.38 -6.61
C VAL A 363 -8.82 0.22 -7.60
N PHE A 364 -9.94 0.90 -7.37
CA PHE A 364 -11.14 0.85 -8.23
C PHE A 364 -11.13 1.86 -9.38
N LEU A 365 -10.15 2.78 -9.41
CA LEU A 365 -10.04 3.75 -10.49
C LEU A 365 -9.72 3.07 -11.83
N PRO A 366 -10.34 3.52 -12.93
CA PRO A 366 -10.09 2.94 -14.24
C PRO A 366 -8.67 3.26 -14.74
N THR A 367 -8.06 2.33 -15.47
CA THR A 367 -6.72 2.52 -16.06
C THR A 367 -6.65 3.77 -16.95
N SER A 368 -7.74 4.13 -17.64
CA SER A 368 -7.83 5.34 -18.44
C SER A 368 -7.60 6.62 -17.63
N PHE A 369 -8.08 6.66 -16.39
CA PHE A 369 -7.83 7.77 -15.46
C PHE A 369 -6.34 7.91 -15.15
N PHE A 370 -5.66 6.82 -14.86
CA PHE A 370 -4.22 6.84 -14.56
C PHE A 370 -3.38 7.23 -15.79
N LEU A 371 -3.76 6.78 -16.98
CA LEU A 371 -3.12 7.18 -18.23
C LEU A 371 -3.29 8.68 -18.48
N TRP A 372 -4.49 9.22 -18.25
CA TRP A 372 -4.76 10.65 -18.33
C TRP A 372 -3.91 11.44 -17.31
N LEU A 373 -3.87 10.98 -16.05
CA LEU A 373 -3.06 11.61 -14.99
C LEU A 373 -1.57 11.59 -15.35
N GLY A 374 -1.05 10.47 -15.86
CA GLY A 374 0.33 10.34 -16.33
C GLY A 374 0.65 11.29 -17.49
N ALA A 375 -0.29 11.47 -18.43
CA ALA A 375 -0.12 12.44 -19.52
C ALA A 375 -0.13 13.89 -19.00
N LEU A 376 -0.92 14.20 -17.98
CA LEU A 376 -0.98 15.52 -17.37
C LEU A 376 0.33 15.88 -16.66
N THR A 377 0.87 14.95 -15.87
CA THR A 377 2.16 15.13 -15.17
C THR A 377 3.32 15.24 -16.14
N ALA A 378 3.32 14.49 -17.24
CA ALA A 378 4.33 14.61 -18.30
C ALA A 378 4.29 16.01 -18.95
N ARG A 379 3.12 16.52 -19.30
CA ARG A 379 2.95 17.88 -19.85
C ARG A 379 3.40 18.95 -18.86
N GLY A 380 3.08 18.81 -17.57
CA GLY A 380 3.52 19.72 -16.51
C GLY A 380 5.05 19.77 -16.39
N ARG A 381 5.67 18.60 -16.38
CA ARG A 381 7.14 18.47 -16.37
C ARG A 381 7.78 19.13 -17.60
N ASP A 382 7.26 18.88 -18.80
CA ASP A 382 7.81 19.43 -20.04
C ASP A 382 7.68 20.97 -20.08
N ARG A 383 6.60 21.53 -19.53
CA ARG A 383 6.42 22.98 -19.35
C ARG A 383 7.45 23.55 -18.36
N LEU A 384 7.64 22.91 -17.21
CA LEU A 384 8.64 23.33 -16.24
C LEU A 384 10.06 23.31 -16.82
N TRP A 385 10.40 22.26 -17.58
CA TRP A 385 11.69 22.16 -18.28
C TRP A 385 11.86 23.29 -19.33
N ALA A 386 10.81 23.63 -20.05
CA ALA A 386 10.84 24.74 -21.01
C ALA A 386 11.04 26.08 -20.29
N LEU A 387 10.43 26.28 -19.12
CA LEU A 387 10.56 27.52 -18.33
C LEU A 387 11.92 27.64 -17.64
N THR A 388 12.54 26.52 -17.23
CA THR A 388 13.86 26.52 -16.56
C THR A 388 15.06 26.56 -17.53
N GLY A 389 14.84 26.85 -18.80
CA GLY A 389 15.92 27.09 -19.80
C GLY A 389 16.63 25.83 -20.27
N GLY A 390 16.02 24.65 -20.13
CA GLY A 390 16.53 23.40 -20.69
C GLY A 390 16.52 23.43 -22.23
N ARG A 391 17.57 24.01 -22.86
CA ARG A 391 17.79 23.93 -24.30
C ARG A 391 17.78 22.45 -24.71
N LYS A 392 16.81 22.05 -25.52
CA LYS A 392 16.91 20.82 -26.31
C LYS A 392 18.21 20.91 -27.08
N ARG A 393 19.17 20.04 -26.82
CA ARG A 393 20.28 19.81 -27.75
C ARG A 393 19.64 19.36 -29.06
N ALA A 394 19.74 20.23 -30.09
CA ALA A 394 19.38 19.85 -31.44
C ALA A 394 20.24 18.63 -31.83
N PRO A 395 19.67 17.63 -32.52
CA PRO A 395 20.50 16.57 -33.10
C PRO A 395 21.53 17.22 -34.00
N ALA A 396 22.81 16.91 -33.75
CA ALA A 396 23.90 17.29 -34.65
C ALA A 396 23.62 16.63 -36.00
N SER A 397 23.53 17.48 -37.02
CA SER A 397 23.41 17.13 -38.43
C SER A 397 24.63 16.36 -38.93
#